data_2bc6c2578cb7b7af83e4b5857ab2e9ec
#
_entry.id   2bc6c2578cb7b7af83e4b5857ab2e9ec
#
_cell.length_a   1.000
_cell.length_b   1.000
_cell.length_c   1.000
_cell.angle_alpha   90.00
_cell.angle_beta   90.00
_cell.angle_gamma   90.00
#
_symmetry.space_group_name_H-M   'P 1'
#
loop_
_entity.id
_entity.type
_entity.pdbx_description
1 polymer ?
#
loop_
_entity_poly.entity_id
_entity_poly.type
_entity_poly.pdbx_seq_one_letter_code
_entity_poly.pdbx_strand_id
1 'polypeptide(L)'
;MECEFVINDETLIAPTKLLDLEGVEPTSRTGQVRWYKKPNRDKMYIVALDPSLGTGGDPAAIQVFEADTTEQVAEWRHNRTDIPTQVKLLADIVKELYEVTKDDKKIYYSVENNTIGEAALISINEYGEENIKGYFLSDNSVTGTTGRRFRKGFNTTNKAKLTACSKFKILVESGRMRLHSRPLISELKTFVAHGGSYAAKPGETDDLVMSSLLVVRMLMLLQTYHAELDTQMKDHGDNVIEPMPFISILR
;
A
#
# COMPACT_ATOMS: atom_id res chain seq x y z
N MET A 1 33.62 9.08 15.35
CA MET A 1 33.41 7.63 15.19
C MET A 1 32.49 7.50 13.97
N GLU A 2 33.07 7.33 12.80
CA GLU A 2 32.31 7.10 11.56
C GLU A 2 31.72 5.71 11.65
N CYS A 3 30.38 5.62 11.68
CA CYS A 3 29.70 4.35 11.50
C CYS A 3 29.87 3.93 10.04
N GLU A 4 30.84 3.07 9.75
CA GLU A 4 30.87 2.32 8.51
C GLU A 4 29.59 1.51 8.41
N PHE A 5 28.69 1.93 7.50
CA PHE A 5 27.57 1.10 7.11
C PHE A 5 28.13 -0.14 6.41
N VAL A 6 28.13 -1.27 7.10
CA VAL A 6 28.41 -2.56 6.46
C VAL A 6 27.32 -2.77 5.41
N ILE A 7 27.72 -2.54 4.15
CA ILE A 7 26.90 -2.82 2.98
C ILE A 7 26.65 -4.33 2.96
N ASN A 8 25.43 -4.73 3.29
CA ASN A 8 25.05 -6.13 3.26
C ASN A 8 24.36 -6.43 1.92
N ASP A 9 24.93 -7.32 1.10
CA ASP A 9 24.41 -7.69 -0.22
C ASP A 9 23.05 -8.43 -0.15
N GLU A 10 22.54 -8.66 1.05
CA GLU A 10 21.28 -9.36 1.31
C GLU A 10 20.05 -8.44 1.33
N THR A 11 20.21 -7.12 1.28
CA THR A 11 19.07 -6.19 1.29
C THR A 11 18.24 -6.28 0.02
N LEU A 12 16.90 -6.05 0.14
CA LEU A 12 15.99 -6.07 -1.02
C LEU A 12 16.42 -5.06 -2.09
N ILE A 13 16.71 -3.85 -1.70
CA ILE A 13 17.22 -2.78 -2.58
C ILE A 13 18.75 -2.80 -2.55
N ALA A 14 19.36 -2.66 -3.72
CA ALA A 14 20.83 -2.63 -3.84
C ALA A 14 21.42 -1.56 -2.91
N PRO A 15 22.48 -1.89 -2.15
CA PRO A 15 23.08 -0.97 -1.18
C PRO A 15 23.47 0.39 -1.76
N THR A 16 24.00 0.42 -2.97
CA THR A 16 24.33 1.67 -3.68
C THR A 16 23.10 2.55 -3.89
N LYS A 17 21.93 1.93 -4.21
CA LYS A 17 20.66 2.65 -4.37
C LYS A 17 20.08 3.12 -3.03
N LEU A 18 20.27 2.33 -1.96
CA LEU A 18 19.87 2.76 -0.61
C LEU A 18 20.65 3.99 -0.12
N LEU A 19 21.90 4.14 -0.53
CA LEU A 19 22.71 5.34 -0.23
C LEU A 19 22.20 6.58 -0.98
N ASP A 20 21.68 6.40 -2.19
CA ASP A 20 21.12 7.47 -3.02
C ASP A 20 19.73 7.93 -2.53
N LEU A 21 19.08 7.17 -1.65
CA LEU A 21 17.76 7.54 -1.12
C LEU A 21 17.90 8.56 0.00
N GLU A 22 17.53 9.80 -0.31
CA GLU A 22 17.47 10.88 0.67
C GLU A 22 16.03 11.07 1.16
N GLY A 23 15.80 10.74 2.44
CA GLY A 23 14.52 11.04 3.08
C GLY A 23 14.41 12.52 3.45
N VAL A 24 13.22 13.06 3.34
CA VAL A 24 12.91 14.45 3.66
C VAL A 24 12.08 14.57 4.94
N GLU A 25 12.03 15.76 5.52
CA GLU A 25 11.06 16.05 6.58
C GLU A 25 9.66 16.21 5.97
N PRO A 26 8.60 15.80 6.68
CA PRO A 26 7.24 16.00 6.22
C PRO A 26 6.95 17.51 6.10
N THR A 27 6.26 17.89 5.01
CA THR A 27 5.83 19.27 4.76
C THR A 27 4.72 19.71 5.71
N SER A 28 3.90 18.75 6.18
CA SER A 28 2.85 18.99 7.18
C SER A 28 2.54 17.71 7.95
N ARG A 29 1.77 17.85 9.04
CA ARG A 29 1.28 16.74 9.86
C ARG A 29 -0.17 16.96 10.21
N THR A 30 -0.97 15.88 10.08
CA THR A 30 -2.33 15.82 10.60
C THR A 30 -2.34 14.78 11.72
N GLY A 31 -2.28 15.22 12.98
CA GLY A 31 -2.00 14.33 14.10
C GLY A 31 -0.64 13.64 13.94
N GLN A 32 -0.64 12.31 13.86
CA GLN A 32 0.57 11.51 13.64
C GLN A 32 0.84 11.18 12.16
N VAL A 33 -0.09 11.53 11.26
CA VAL A 33 0.11 11.36 9.81
C VAL A 33 1.12 12.37 9.31
N ARG A 34 2.14 11.90 8.61
CA ARG A 34 3.21 12.69 8.01
C ARG A 34 2.93 12.87 6.53
N TRP A 35 2.72 14.10 6.10
CA TRP A 35 2.51 14.45 4.69
C TRP A 35 3.81 14.98 4.09
N TYR A 36 4.31 14.33 3.06
CA TYR A 36 5.51 14.73 2.32
C TYR A 36 5.19 15.58 1.10
N LYS A 37 3.99 15.39 0.56
CA LYS A 37 3.50 16.10 -0.61
C LYS A 37 2.05 16.51 -0.38
N LYS A 38 1.72 17.72 -0.81
CA LYS A 38 0.34 18.20 -0.77
C LYS A 38 -0.51 17.46 -1.82
N PRO A 39 -1.65 16.89 -1.45
CA PRO A 39 -2.55 16.26 -2.42
C PRO A 39 -3.00 17.23 -3.53
N ASN A 40 -3.20 16.68 -4.73
CA ASN A 40 -3.60 17.42 -5.92
C ASN A 40 -4.92 16.85 -6.46
N ARG A 41 -5.80 17.75 -6.93
CA ARG A 41 -7.13 17.40 -7.44
C ARG A 41 -7.10 16.44 -8.64
N ASP A 42 -6.08 16.55 -9.49
CA ASP A 42 -6.01 15.80 -10.75
C ASP A 42 -5.32 14.44 -10.65
N LYS A 43 -4.91 14.05 -9.44
CA LYS A 43 -4.17 12.82 -9.17
C LYS A 43 -5.04 11.71 -8.60
N MET A 44 -4.64 10.45 -8.87
CA MET A 44 -5.17 9.26 -8.22
C MET A 44 -4.30 8.83 -7.05
N TYR A 45 -4.93 8.32 -6.01
CA TYR A 45 -4.26 7.94 -4.77
C TYR A 45 -4.52 6.50 -4.38
N ILE A 46 -3.50 5.88 -3.82
CA ILE A 46 -3.56 4.55 -3.22
C ILE A 46 -3.24 4.68 -1.74
N VAL A 47 -4.11 4.12 -0.90
CA VAL A 47 -3.95 4.10 0.56
C VAL A 47 -3.93 2.64 1.01
N ALA A 48 -2.84 2.20 1.60
CA ALA A 48 -2.63 0.83 2.04
C ALA A 48 -2.41 0.76 3.55
N LEU A 49 -3.20 -0.04 4.25
CA LEU A 49 -3.07 -0.31 5.68
C LEU A 49 -2.49 -1.70 5.90
N ASP A 50 -1.37 -1.78 6.58
CA ASP A 50 -0.85 -2.98 7.23
C ASP A 50 -1.22 -2.92 8.72
N PRO A 51 -2.21 -3.71 9.19
CA PRO A 51 -2.73 -3.58 10.53
C PRO A 51 -1.93 -4.37 11.55
N SER A 52 -1.90 -3.88 12.80
CA SER A 52 -1.36 -4.60 13.95
C SER A 52 -2.33 -4.60 15.14
N LEU A 53 -2.06 -5.41 16.16
CA LEU A 53 -2.91 -5.48 17.36
C LEU A 53 -2.88 -4.20 18.21
N GLY A 54 -1.88 -3.34 18.04
CA GLY A 54 -1.75 -2.11 18.83
C GLY A 54 -1.38 -2.35 20.29
N THR A 55 -0.74 -3.47 20.61
CA THR A 55 -0.36 -3.87 21.97
C THR A 55 1.04 -3.42 22.40
N GLY A 56 1.74 -2.68 21.55
CA GLY A 56 3.10 -2.19 21.78
C GLY A 56 4.21 -3.06 21.19
N GLY A 57 3.85 -4.15 20.49
CA GLY A 57 4.76 -4.92 19.63
C GLY A 57 4.92 -4.27 18.25
N ASP A 58 4.72 -5.05 17.19
CA ASP A 58 4.84 -4.58 15.81
C ASP A 58 3.88 -3.41 15.54
N PRO A 59 4.35 -2.34 14.90
CA PRO A 59 3.50 -1.21 14.52
C PRO A 59 2.46 -1.59 13.46
N ALA A 60 1.34 -0.86 13.44
CA ALA A 60 0.53 -0.74 12.24
C ALA A 60 1.08 0.40 11.37
N ALA A 61 0.93 0.27 10.05
CA ALA A 61 1.41 1.26 9.11
C ALA A 61 0.39 1.59 8.01
N ILE A 62 0.31 2.86 7.63
CA ILE A 62 -0.43 3.32 6.46
C ILE A 62 0.54 4.02 5.51
N GLN A 63 0.47 3.66 4.24
CA GLN A 63 1.17 4.34 3.17
C GLN A 63 0.19 4.97 2.18
N VAL A 64 0.51 6.16 1.72
CA VAL A 64 -0.25 6.89 0.69
C VAL A 64 0.68 7.24 -0.46
N PHE A 65 0.30 6.81 -1.67
CA PHE A 65 1.04 7.11 -2.89
C PHE A 65 0.13 7.68 -3.98
N GLU A 66 0.68 8.57 -4.81
CA GLU A 66 0.06 8.88 -6.11
C GLU A 66 0.19 7.67 -7.04
N ALA A 67 -0.90 7.21 -7.62
CA ALA A 67 -0.89 6.04 -8.51
C ALA A 67 -0.15 6.32 -9.84
N ASP A 68 -0.32 7.53 -10.39
CA ASP A 68 0.23 7.91 -11.70
C ASP A 68 1.76 8.05 -11.67
N THR A 69 2.28 8.68 -10.63
CA THR A 69 3.71 9.00 -10.51
C THR A 69 4.47 8.04 -9.62
N THR A 70 3.75 7.17 -8.91
CA THR A 70 4.29 6.28 -7.88
C THR A 70 5.13 7.02 -6.83
N GLU A 71 4.70 8.25 -6.48
CA GLU A 71 5.37 9.11 -5.51
C GLU A 71 4.69 9.01 -4.14
N GLN A 72 5.47 8.85 -3.08
CA GLN A 72 4.96 8.83 -1.71
C GLN A 72 4.38 10.18 -1.33
N VAL A 73 3.15 10.18 -0.81
CA VAL A 73 2.42 11.39 -0.43
C VAL A 73 2.36 11.54 1.08
N ALA A 74 2.03 10.46 1.77
CA ALA A 74 1.96 10.46 3.23
C ALA A 74 2.23 9.08 3.81
N GLU A 75 2.49 9.07 5.12
CA GLU A 75 2.59 7.84 5.89
C GLU A 75 2.12 8.03 7.32
N TRP A 76 1.76 6.93 7.95
CA TRP A 76 1.53 6.82 9.38
C TRP A 76 2.07 5.49 9.89
N ARG A 77 2.60 5.49 11.13
CA ARG A 77 3.04 4.27 11.82
C ARG A 77 2.91 4.44 13.32
N HIS A 78 2.30 3.46 14.00
CA HIS A 78 2.20 3.45 15.45
C HIS A 78 1.93 2.04 15.99
N ASN A 79 2.49 1.69 17.17
CA ASN A 79 2.40 0.35 17.74
C ASN A 79 1.40 0.20 18.91
N ARG A 80 0.70 1.27 19.30
CA ARG A 80 -0.27 1.26 20.41
C ARG A 80 -1.65 1.77 20.02
N THR A 81 -1.94 1.82 18.75
CA THR A 81 -3.25 2.19 18.21
C THR A 81 -4.06 0.92 17.98
N ASP A 82 -5.24 0.81 18.56
CA ASP A 82 -6.14 -0.32 18.35
C ASP A 82 -6.69 -0.37 16.91
N ILE A 83 -7.19 -1.53 16.50
CA ILE A 83 -7.65 -1.76 15.13
C ILE A 83 -8.79 -0.83 14.73
N PRO A 84 -9.84 -0.59 15.53
CA PRO A 84 -10.89 0.37 15.17
C PRO A 84 -10.35 1.79 14.93
N THR A 85 -9.38 2.23 15.74
CA THR A 85 -8.73 3.53 15.56
C THR A 85 -7.84 3.57 14.32
N GLN A 86 -7.15 2.46 13.96
CA GLN A 86 -6.42 2.33 12.70
C GLN A 86 -7.36 2.47 11.49
N VAL A 87 -8.52 1.82 11.52
CA VAL A 87 -9.55 1.91 10.47
C VAL A 87 -10.11 3.32 10.37
N LYS A 88 -10.41 3.95 11.50
CA LYS A 88 -10.86 5.34 11.52
C LYS A 88 -9.82 6.27 10.90
N LEU A 89 -8.54 6.07 11.22
CA LEU A 89 -7.44 6.85 10.66
C LEU A 89 -7.31 6.66 9.15
N LEU A 90 -7.45 5.42 8.66
CA LEU A 90 -7.54 5.12 7.23
C LEU A 90 -8.67 5.93 6.58
N ALA A 91 -9.87 5.89 7.18
CA ALA A 91 -11.04 6.64 6.69
C ALA A 91 -10.81 8.17 6.70
N ASP A 92 -10.15 8.70 7.74
CA ASP A 92 -9.83 10.11 7.86
C ASP A 92 -8.82 10.54 6.78
N ILE A 93 -7.79 9.74 6.50
CA ILE A 93 -6.82 9.99 5.40
C ILE A 93 -7.53 9.97 4.04
N VAL A 94 -8.35 8.95 3.79
CA VAL A 94 -9.14 8.84 2.55
C VAL A 94 -10.07 10.05 2.39
N LYS A 95 -10.71 10.49 3.48
CA LYS A 95 -11.54 11.69 3.49
C LYS A 95 -10.74 12.96 3.17
N GLU A 96 -9.53 13.12 3.74
CA GLU A 96 -8.66 14.27 3.45
C GLU A 96 -8.28 14.32 1.97
N LEU A 97 -7.98 13.18 1.36
CA LEU A 97 -7.76 13.05 -0.09
C LEU A 97 -9.02 13.40 -0.89
N TYR A 98 -10.19 12.91 -0.45
CA TYR A 98 -11.47 13.21 -1.10
C TYR A 98 -11.81 14.71 -1.06
N GLU A 99 -11.51 15.40 0.04
CA GLU A 99 -11.76 16.86 0.14
C GLU A 99 -10.96 17.66 -0.90
N VAL A 100 -9.85 17.12 -1.39
CA VAL A 100 -9.05 17.74 -2.45
C VAL A 100 -9.49 17.30 -3.84
N THR A 101 -9.66 15.97 -4.05
CA THR A 101 -9.98 15.42 -5.37
C THR A 101 -11.43 15.65 -5.75
N LYS A 102 -12.35 15.68 -4.78
CA LYS A 102 -13.82 15.74 -4.96
C LYS A 102 -14.34 14.61 -5.86
N ASP A 103 -13.60 13.51 -5.95
CA ASP A 103 -13.91 12.39 -6.81
C ASP A 103 -13.46 11.08 -6.13
N ASP A 104 -14.40 10.25 -5.74
CA ASP A 104 -14.15 8.96 -5.10
C ASP A 104 -13.46 7.96 -6.04
N LYS A 105 -13.63 8.10 -7.36
CA LYS A 105 -12.97 7.27 -8.39
C LYS A 105 -11.47 7.49 -8.47
N LYS A 106 -10.96 8.51 -7.81
CA LYS A 106 -9.54 8.83 -7.75
C LYS A 106 -8.85 8.29 -6.50
N ILE A 107 -9.57 7.59 -5.63
CA ILE A 107 -9.02 7.10 -4.36
C ILE A 107 -9.28 5.61 -4.23
N TYR A 108 -8.21 4.85 -4.10
CA TYR A 108 -8.25 3.41 -3.88
C TYR A 108 -7.62 3.09 -2.53
N TYR A 109 -8.27 2.26 -1.75
CA TYR A 109 -7.72 1.84 -0.47
C TYR A 109 -7.85 0.33 -0.26
N SER A 110 -7.00 -0.23 0.58
CA SER A 110 -7.06 -1.63 0.95
C SER A 110 -6.33 -1.91 2.26
N VAL A 111 -6.50 -3.14 2.74
CA VAL A 111 -5.90 -3.67 3.96
C VAL A 111 -5.21 -4.99 3.64
N GLU A 112 -4.04 -5.24 4.24
CA GLU A 112 -3.46 -6.57 4.22
C GLU A 112 -4.36 -7.54 4.99
N ASN A 113 -4.80 -8.60 4.32
CA ASN A 113 -5.67 -9.63 4.90
C ASN A 113 -4.82 -10.83 5.38
N ASN A 114 -4.09 -10.64 6.46
CA ASN A 114 -3.55 -11.71 7.29
C ASN A 114 -4.51 -12.00 8.47
N THR A 115 -4.08 -12.76 9.48
CA THR A 115 -4.90 -13.06 10.67
C THR A 115 -5.39 -11.79 11.39
N ILE A 116 -4.55 -10.77 11.49
CA ILE A 116 -4.89 -9.47 12.11
C ILE A 116 -5.74 -8.64 11.15
N GLY A 117 -5.50 -8.74 9.86
CA GLY A 117 -6.24 -8.07 8.80
C GLY A 117 -7.72 -8.46 8.75
N GLU A 118 -8.07 -9.68 9.13
CA GLU A 118 -9.49 -10.08 9.28
C GLU A 118 -10.21 -9.21 10.33
N ALA A 119 -9.55 -8.88 11.44
CA ALA A 119 -10.12 -7.96 12.43
C ALA A 119 -10.25 -6.53 11.90
N ALA A 120 -9.31 -6.05 11.09
CA ALA A 120 -9.42 -4.75 10.43
C ALA A 120 -10.58 -4.73 9.42
N LEU A 121 -10.80 -5.80 8.66
CA LEU A 121 -11.94 -5.90 7.74
C LEU A 121 -13.30 -5.94 8.47
N ILE A 122 -13.38 -6.63 9.61
CA ILE A 122 -14.56 -6.58 10.48
C ILE A 122 -14.79 -5.15 10.95
N SER A 123 -13.75 -4.47 11.41
CA SER A 123 -13.83 -3.08 11.87
C SER A 123 -14.23 -2.10 10.76
N ILE A 124 -13.79 -2.31 9.51
CA ILE A 124 -14.27 -1.54 8.34
C ILE A 124 -15.76 -1.75 8.13
N ASN A 125 -16.24 -2.98 8.26
CA ASN A 125 -17.67 -3.28 8.12
C ASN A 125 -18.49 -2.66 9.25
N GLU A 126 -17.99 -2.65 10.48
CA GLU A 126 -18.64 -2.00 11.64
C GLU A 126 -18.63 -0.47 11.53
N TYR A 127 -17.56 0.12 10.98
CA TYR A 127 -17.48 1.55 10.69
C TYR A 127 -18.47 1.97 9.59
N GLY A 128 -18.81 1.03 8.71
CA GLY A 128 -19.60 1.23 7.50
C GLY A 128 -18.69 1.60 6.32
N GLU A 129 -18.42 0.62 5.45
CA GLU A 129 -17.56 0.83 4.27
C GLU A 129 -18.07 1.97 3.37
N GLU A 130 -19.39 2.15 3.32
CA GLU A 130 -20.06 3.23 2.59
C GLU A 130 -19.72 4.63 3.13
N ASN A 131 -19.23 4.72 4.37
CA ASN A 131 -18.77 5.99 4.97
C ASN A 131 -17.34 6.35 4.57
N ILE A 132 -16.58 5.37 4.04
CA ILE A 132 -15.21 5.60 3.56
C ILE A 132 -15.29 5.99 2.09
N LYS A 133 -14.83 7.19 1.75
CA LYS A 133 -14.82 7.68 0.36
C LYS A 133 -13.74 6.95 -0.44
N GLY A 134 -14.06 6.64 -1.74
CA GLY A 134 -13.14 5.90 -2.60
C GLY A 134 -13.52 4.41 -2.71
N TYR A 135 -12.64 3.64 -3.38
CA TYR A 135 -12.89 2.24 -3.72
C TYR A 135 -11.98 1.30 -2.95
N PHE A 136 -12.61 0.33 -2.28
CA PHE A 136 -11.88 -0.75 -1.64
C PHE A 136 -11.38 -1.74 -2.69
N LEU A 137 -10.07 -1.93 -2.81
CA LEU A 137 -9.48 -2.93 -3.70
C LEU A 137 -9.28 -4.27 -2.98
N SER A 138 -9.53 -5.35 -3.72
CA SER A 138 -9.30 -6.72 -3.25
C SER A 138 -8.57 -7.52 -4.33
N ASP A 139 -7.65 -8.38 -3.90
CA ASP A 139 -7.01 -9.34 -4.78
C ASP A 139 -7.97 -10.49 -5.10
N ASN A 140 -8.48 -10.52 -6.34
CA ASN A 140 -9.42 -11.52 -6.82
C ASN A 140 -8.75 -12.86 -7.20
N SER A 141 -7.48 -13.06 -6.88
CA SER A 141 -6.68 -14.23 -7.34
C SER A 141 -7.13 -15.59 -6.79
N VAL A 142 -8.25 -15.67 -6.08
CA VAL A 142 -8.83 -16.92 -5.58
C VAL A 142 -10.16 -17.22 -6.27
N THR A 143 -10.15 -17.35 -7.59
CA THR A 143 -11.18 -18.08 -8.35
C THR A 143 -10.91 -19.59 -8.22
N GLY A 144 -11.21 -20.14 -7.08
CA GLY A 144 -11.25 -21.61 -6.89
C GLY A 144 -12.69 -22.10 -7.11
N THR A 145 -12.86 -23.08 -7.97
CA THR A 145 -14.09 -23.79 -8.34
C THR A 145 -14.82 -24.49 -7.18
N THR A 146 -14.46 -24.26 -5.96
CA THR A 146 -15.08 -24.85 -4.77
C THR A 146 -15.36 -23.77 -3.74
N GLY A 147 -16.55 -23.22 -3.72
CA GLY A 147 -17.28 -22.62 -2.58
C GLY A 147 -16.52 -21.83 -1.50
N ARG A 148 -15.27 -21.41 -1.74
CA ARG A 148 -14.51 -20.63 -0.78
C ARG A 148 -15.03 -19.19 -0.77
N ARG A 149 -15.42 -18.73 0.42
CA ARG A 149 -15.83 -17.36 0.68
C ARG A 149 -14.79 -16.40 0.11
N PHE A 150 -15.25 -15.46 -0.69
CA PHE A 150 -14.46 -14.32 -1.16
C PHE A 150 -13.87 -13.60 0.06
N ARG A 151 -12.55 -13.52 0.13
CA ARG A 151 -11.87 -12.76 1.18
C ARG A 151 -11.57 -11.39 0.65
N LYS A 152 -12.10 -10.35 1.30
CA LYS A 152 -11.76 -8.95 1.01
C LYS A 152 -10.29 -8.68 1.34
N GLY A 153 -9.71 -7.66 0.71
CA GLY A 153 -8.33 -7.24 0.94
C GLY A 153 -7.28 -8.06 0.18
N PHE A 154 -6.04 -7.97 0.59
CA PHE A 154 -4.90 -8.62 -0.06
C PHE A 154 -4.29 -9.67 0.86
N ASN A 155 -4.44 -10.94 0.54
CA ASN A 155 -3.80 -12.01 1.28
C ASN A 155 -2.32 -12.11 0.91
N THR A 156 -1.41 -11.98 1.87
CA THR A 156 0.03 -12.06 1.63
C THR A 156 0.52 -13.49 1.75
N THR A 157 0.51 -14.18 0.61
CA THR A 157 1.27 -15.44 0.46
C THR A 157 2.74 -15.14 0.20
N ASN A 158 3.63 -16.12 0.47
CA ASN A 158 5.07 -15.94 0.18
C ASN A 158 5.31 -15.57 -1.29
N LYS A 159 4.60 -16.23 -2.23
CA LYS A 159 4.67 -15.92 -3.67
C LYS A 159 4.25 -14.48 -3.97
N ALA A 160 3.14 -14.02 -3.39
CA ALA A 160 2.66 -12.65 -3.58
C ALA A 160 3.63 -11.62 -3.00
N LYS A 161 4.21 -11.89 -1.81
CA LYS A 161 5.23 -11.04 -1.19
C LYS A 161 6.47 -10.93 -2.08
N LEU A 162 7.02 -12.06 -2.57
CA LEU A 162 8.19 -12.06 -3.44
C LEU A 162 7.94 -11.33 -4.76
N THR A 163 6.77 -11.50 -5.36
CA THR A 163 6.37 -10.76 -6.57
C THR A 163 6.33 -9.26 -6.30
N ALA A 164 5.72 -8.84 -5.19
CA ALA A 164 5.67 -7.44 -4.78
C ALA A 164 7.08 -6.90 -4.49
N CYS A 165 7.92 -7.64 -3.78
CA CYS A 165 9.33 -7.28 -3.53
C CYS A 165 10.11 -7.05 -4.82
N SER A 166 10.00 -7.98 -5.79
CA SER A 166 10.65 -7.86 -7.09
C SER A 166 10.20 -6.60 -7.84
N LYS A 167 8.89 -6.33 -7.87
CA LYS A 167 8.34 -5.14 -8.53
C LYS A 167 8.74 -3.86 -7.82
N PHE A 168 8.67 -3.83 -6.48
CA PHE A 168 9.09 -2.71 -5.65
C PHE A 168 10.56 -2.38 -5.89
N LYS A 169 11.45 -3.39 -5.86
CA LYS A 169 12.88 -3.24 -6.20
C LYS A 169 13.07 -2.55 -7.53
N ILE A 170 12.44 -3.05 -8.59
CA ILE A 170 12.54 -2.47 -9.94
C ILE A 170 12.09 -1.02 -9.96
N LEU A 171 10.99 -0.69 -9.29
CA LEU A 171 10.43 0.67 -9.26
C LEU A 171 11.34 1.64 -8.52
N VAL A 172 11.88 1.24 -7.36
CA VAL A 172 12.77 2.09 -6.56
C VAL A 172 14.13 2.25 -7.25
N GLU A 173 14.77 1.16 -7.68
CA GLU A 173 16.10 1.21 -8.29
C GLU A 173 16.13 1.94 -9.64
N SER A 174 15.01 1.93 -10.39
CA SER A 174 14.86 2.69 -11.63
C SER A 174 14.46 4.16 -11.41
N GLY A 175 14.27 4.60 -10.15
CA GLY A 175 13.82 5.96 -9.82
C GLY A 175 12.36 6.27 -10.20
N ARG A 176 11.59 5.25 -10.61
CA ARG A 176 10.17 5.42 -10.92
C ARG A 176 9.32 5.58 -9.67
N MET A 177 9.64 4.87 -8.57
CA MET A 177 8.99 5.06 -7.29
C MET A 177 9.83 6.00 -6.43
N ARG A 178 9.23 7.09 -5.98
CA ARG A 178 9.90 8.12 -5.16
C ARG A 178 9.47 7.97 -3.71
N LEU A 179 10.45 7.71 -2.85
CA LEU A 179 10.27 7.56 -1.41
C LEU A 179 10.77 8.82 -0.71
N HIS A 180 9.97 9.35 0.20
CA HIS A 180 10.29 10.58 0.95
C HIS A 180 10.54 10.31 2.43
N SER A 181 10.01 9.21 2.96
CA SER A 181 10.07 8.88 4.36
C SER A 181 11.45 8.38 4.80
N ARG A 182 12.08 9.08 5.74
CA ARG A 182 13.30 8.60 6.42
C ARG A 182 13.06 7.29 7.19
N PRO A 183 11.94 7.12 7.94
CA PRO A 183 11.65 5.85 8.60
C PRO A 183 11.50 4.68 7.62
N LEU A 184 10.79 4.85 6.49
CA LEU A 184 10.67 3.81 5.46
C LEU A 184 12.04 3.46 4.87
N ILE A 185 12.87 4.45 4.56
CA ILE A 185 14.23 4.23 4.04
C ILE A 185 15.09 3.50 5.09
N SER A 186 14.90 3.81 6.37
CA SER A 186 15.59 3.10 7.47
C SER A 186 15.19 1.63 7.53
N GLU A 187 13.89 1.31 7.42
CA GLU A 187 13.42 -0.07 7.36
C GLU A 187 13.98 -0.82 6.14
N LEU A 188 14.04 -0.18 4.97
CA LEU A 188 14.63 -0.78 3.76
C LEU A 188 16.11 -1.17 3.93
N LYS A 189 16.87 -0.47 4.76
CA LYS A 189 18.27 -0.79 5.06
C LYS A 189 18.43 -2.05 5.90
N THR A 190 17.38 -2.43 6.62
CA THR A 190 17.35 -3.63 7.48
C THR A 190 16.44 -4.74 6.94
N PHE A 191 15.78 -4.50 5.79
CA PHE A 191 14.91 -5.47 5.13
C PHE A 191 15.72 -6.39 4.23
N VAL A 192 16.02 -7.59 4.71
CA VAL A 192 16.99 -8.53 4.13
C VAL A 192 16.35 -9.86 3.71
N ALA A 193 17.07 -10.58 2.87
CA ALA A 193 16.70 -11.95 2.51
C ALA A 193 16.64 -12.85 3.75
N HIS A 194 15.54 -13.55 3.95
CA HIS A 194 15.30 -14.43 5.08
C HIS A 194 14.37 -15.58 4.70
N GLY A 195 14.83 -16.84 4.89
CA GLY A 195 13.98 -18.03 4.74
C GLY A 195 13.30 -18.17 3.36
N GLY A 196 13.96 -17.75 2.27
CA GLY A 196 13.40 -17.77 0.92
C GLY A 196 12.38 -16.63 0.67
N SER A 197 12.39 -15.58 1.50
CA SER A 197 11.61 -14.37 1.39
C SER A 197 12.45 -13.17 1.83
N TYR A 198 11.80 -12.07 2.24
CA TYR A 198 12.43 -10.90 2.83
C TYR A 198 11.73 -10.55 4.15
N ALA A 199 12.48 -10.10 5.13
CA ALA A 199 11.97 -9.64 6.42
C ALA A 199 12.94 -8.64 7.06
N ALA A 200 12.47 -7.91 8.07
CA ALA A 200 13.35 -7.10 8.91
C ALA A 200 14.37 -7.98 9.64
N LYS A 201 15.56 -7.44 9.91
CA LYS A 201 16.54 -8.06 10.81
C LYS A 201 15.95 -8.20 12.21
N PRO A 202 16.42 -9.19 13.01
CA PRO A 202 15.97 -9.32 14.40
C PRO A 202 16.14 -8.01 15.19
N GLY A 203 15.05 -7.55 15.81
CA GLY A 203 15.00 -6.30 16.56
C GLY A 203 14.65 -5.05 15.75
N GLU A 204 14.51 -5.19 14.42
CA GLU A 204 14.06 -4.13 13.52
C GLU A 204 12.61 -4.38 13.09
N THR A 205 12.01 -3.41 12.41
CA THR A 205 10.63 -3.46 11.91
C THR A 205 10.58 -3.35 10.38
N ASP A 206 9.52 -3.84 9.75
CA ASP A 206 9.29 -3.76 8.31
C ASP A 206 7.85 -3.31 7.93
N ASP A 207 7.11 -2.74 8.88
CA ASP A 207 5.69 -2.41 8.70
C ASP A 207 5.45 -1.35 7.61
N LEU A 208 6.31 -0.32 7.52
CA LEU A 208 6.25 0.67 6.44
C LEU A 208 6.64 0.04 5.10
N VAL A 209 7.57 -0.90 5.08
CA VAL A 209 7.90 -1.67 3.88
C VAL A 209 6.72 -2.55 3.49
N MET A 210 6.10 -3.28 4.42
CA MET A 210 4.97 -4.16 4.15
C MET A 210 3.78 -3.39 3.60
N SER A 211 3.41 -2.27 4.19
CA SER A 211 2.35 -1.40 3.65
C SER A 211 2.73 -0.80 2.28
N SER A 212 4.01 -0.52 2.00
CA SER A 212 4.48 -0.12 0.66
C SER A 212 4.41 -1.26 -0.36
N LEU A 213 4.69 -2.51 0.05
CA LEU A 213 4.50 -3.68 -0.80
C LEU A 213 3.01 -3.90 -1.15
N LEU A 214 2.11 -3.60 -0.20
CA LEU A 214 0.67 -3.62 -0.47
C LEU A 214 0.29 -2.56 -1.52
N VAL A 215 0.83 -1.32 -1.43
CA VAL A 215 0.67 -0.29 -2.48
C VAL A 215 1.10 -0.82 -3.84
N VAL A 216 2.25 -1.49 -3.93
CA VAL A 216 2.74 -2.06 -5.20
C VAL A 216 1.78 -3.12 -5.76
N ARG A 217 1.21 -3.98 -4.91
CA ARG A 217 0.21 -4.97 -5.33
C ARG A 217 -1.06 -4.32 -5.85
N MET A 218 -1.53 -3.26 -5.19
CA MET A 218 -2.68 -2.47 -5.64
C MET A 218 -2.40 -1.80 -6.99
N LEU A 219 -1.20 -1.23 -7.17
CA LEU A 219 -0.76 -0.67 -8.46
C LEU A 219 -0.76 -1.72 -9.58
N MET A 220 -0.23 -2.91 -9.32
CA MET A 220 -0.22 -4.00 -10.28
C MET A 220 -1.64 -4.40 -10.71
N LEU A 221 -2.57 -4.48 -9.75
CA LEU A 221 -3.97 -4.78 -10.03
C LEU A 221 -4.62 -3.70 -10.90
N LEU A 222 -4.43 -2.43 -10.58
CA LEU A 222 -4.97 -1.30 -11.36
C LEU A 222 -4.38 -1.26 -12.78
N GLN A 223 -3.07 -1.52 -12.94
CA GLN A 223 -2.43 -1.57 -14.26
C GLN A 223 -2.99 -2.70 -15.13
N THR A 224 -3.21 -3.88 -14.57
CA THR A 224 -3.82 -5.01 -15.28
C THR A 224 -5.23 -4.66 -15.74
N TYR A 225 -6.04 -4.08 -14.86
CA TYR A 225 -7.39 -3.65 -15.14
C TYR A 225 -7.45 -2.63 -16.29
N HIS A 226 -6.61 -1.60 -16.28
CA HIS A 226 -6.55 -0.62 -17.37
C HIS A 226 -6.08 -1.22 -18.69
N ALA A 227 -5.12 -2.14 -18.68
CA ALA A 227 -4.65 -2.84 -19.88
C ALA A 227 -5.75 -3.73 -20.50
N GLU A 228 -6.54 -4.42 -19.68
CA GLU A 228 -7.68 -5.21 -20.12
C GLU A 228 -8.77 -4.34 -20.74
N LEU A 229 -9.08 -3.18 -20.14
CA LEU A 229 -10.01 -2.21 -20.70
C LEU A 229 -9.54 -1.66 -22.05
N ASP A 230 -8.26 -1.28 -22.16
CA ASP A 230 -7.67 -0.79 -23.41
C ASP A 230 -7.73 -1.85 -24.53
N THR A 231 -7.54 -3.11 -24.17
CA THR A 231 -7.63 -4.22 -25.13
C THR A 231 -9.07 -4.44 -25.57
N GLN A 232 -10.02 -4.47 -24.63
CA GLN A 232 -11.45 -4.61 -24.94
C GLN A 232 -11.97 -3.46 -25.79
N MET A 233 -11.51 -2.22 -25.56
CA MET A 233 -11.89 -1.06 -26.37
C MET A 233 -11.32 -1.13 -27.79
N LYS A 234 -10.15 -1.74 -27.99
CA LYS A 234 -9.54 -1.93 -29.32
C LYS A 234 -10.19 -3.05 -30.13
N ASP A 235 -10.68 -4.11 -29.46
CA ASP A 235 -11.31 -5.26 -30.09
C ASP A 235 -12.78 -5.00 -30.51
N HIS A 236 -13.42 -3.97 -29.98
CA HIS A 236 -14.82 -3.63 -30.26
C HIS A 236 -14.89 -2.32 -31.06
N GLY A 237 -14.53 -2.39 -32.34
CA GLY A 237 -14.88 -1.34 -33.29
C GLY A 237 -16.41 -1.13 -33.33
N ASP A 238 -16.85 0.09 -33.04
CA ASP A 238 -18.20 0.65 -33.24
C ASP A 238 -19.36 0.25 -32.29
N ASN A 239 -19.18 -0.59 -31.31
CA ASN A 239 -20.18 -0.74 -30.27
C ASN A 239 -19.66 -0.16 -28.94
N VAL A 240 -20.22 0.98 -28.53
CA VAL A 240 -19.99 1.58 -27.21
C VAL A 240 -20.59 0.65 -26.16
N ILE A 241 -19.79 -0.30 -25.69
CA ILE A 241 -20.11 -1.03 -24.46
C ILE A 241 -19.50 -0.18 -23.34
N GLU A 242 -20.34 0.43 -22.51
CA GLU A 242 -19.86 1.02 -21.28
C GLU A 242 -19.18 -0.07 -20.45
N PRO A 243 -17.87 0.01 -20.18
CA PRO A 243 -17.19 -0.99 -19.37
C PRO A 243 -17.73 -0.90 -17.96
N MET A 244 -18.50 -1.91 -17.54
CA MET A 244 -18.82 -2.08 -16.13
C MET A 244 -17.56 -2.48 -15.41
N PRO A 245 -17.09 -1.69 -14.45
CA PRO A 245 -15.92 -2.05 -13.67
C PRO A 245 -16.21 -3.32 -12.88
N PHE A 246 -15.42 -4.38 -13.09
CA PHE A 246 -15.38 -5.55 -12.23
C PHE A 246 -14.68 -5.22 -10.90
N ILE A 247 -15.00 -4.08 -10.34
CA ILE A 247 -14.78 -3.80 -8.94
C ILE A 247 -16.01 -4.38 -8.26
N SER A 248 -15.87 -5.55 -7.64
CA SER A 248 -16.90 -6.07 -6.75
C SER A 248 -17.06 -5.09 -5.59
N ILE A 249 -17.85 -4.06 -5.81
CA ILE A 249 -18.44 -3.28 -4.72
C ILE A 249 -19.56 -4.16 -4.20
N LEU A 250 -19.23 -5.11 -3.33
CA LEU A 250 -20.22 -5.74 -2.47
C LEU A 250 -20.57 -4.69 -1.41
N ARG A 251 -21.68 -4.00 -1.65
CA ARG A 251 -22.39 -3.27 -0.60
C ARG A 251 -23.08 -4.25 0.35
#